data_4cb1cb45af3f0c9c625d4aad10cf2598
#
_entry.id   4cb1cb45af3f0c9c625d4aad10cf2598
#
_cell.length_a   1.000
_cell.length_b   1.000
_cell.length_c   1.000
_cell.angle_alpha   90.00
_cell.angle_beta   90.00
_cell.angle_gamma   90.00
#
_symmetry.space_group_name_H-M   'P 1'
#
loop_
_entity.id
_entity.type
_entity.pdbx_description
1 polymer ?
#
loop_
_entity_poly.entity_id
_entity_poly.type
_entity_poly.pdbx_seq_one_letter_code
_entity_poly.pdbx_strand_id
1 'polypeptide(L)'
;MNRKTFLKNSSLAVGALTTIPLQSLIKNKEFISKRPPVYERTFTSSAVEEIIKKIKTVIKDEEVSWLFENCYPNTLDTTVDFEYIDGKPDTFIITGDIDAMWLRDSTAQVWPYLPLINEDEKLQKLVKGLINRQTKCILLDPYANAFYKD
;
A
#
# COMPACT_ATOMS: atom_id res chain seq x y z
N MET A 1 46.07 22.17 -3.07
CA MET A 1 45.70 22.65 -1.71
C MET A 1 46.57 21.90 -0.71
N ASN A 2 47.25 22.62 0.20
CA ASN A 2 48.22 22.04 1.16
C ASN A 2 47.42 21.36 2.30
N ARG A 3 47.92 20.22 2.84
CA ARG A 3 47.30 19.43 3.91
C ARG A 3 46.93 20.27 5.17
N LYS A 4 47.79 21.26 5.52
CA LYS A 4 47.50 22.20 6.62
C LYS A 4 46.33 23.13 6.34
N THR A 5 46.15 23.58 5.11
CA THR A 5 45.04 24.42 4.68
C THR A 5 43.70 23.63 4.66
N PHE A 6 43.78 22.35 4.24
CA PHE A 6 42.63 21.46 4.29
C PHE A 6 42.15 21.22 5.73
N LEU A 7 43.07 20.91 6.64
CA LEU A 7 42.74 20.66 8.05
C LEU A 7 42.19 21.92 8.75
N LYS A 8 42.75 23.11 8.46
CA LYS A 8 42.21 24.37 8.97
C LYS A 8 40.78 24.67 8.49
N ASN A 9 40.52 24.46 7.23
CA ASN A 9 39.22 24.71 6.66
C ASN A 9 38.18 23.68 7.13
N SER A 10 38.60 22.42 7.35
CA SER A 10 37.73 21.36 7.89
C SER A 10 37.34 21.62 9.37
N SER A 11 38.27 22.10 10.19
CA SER A 11 38.00 22.45 11.60
C SER A 11 37.11 23.67 11.73
N LEU A 12 37.19 24.64 10.81
CA LEU A 12 36.28 25.79 10.77
C LEU A 12 34.85 25.37 10.34
N ALA A 13 34.74 24.42 9.42
CA ALA A 13 33.43 23.88 8.99
C ALA A 13 32.76 23.08 10.10
N VAL A 14 33.50 22.31 10.89
CA VAL A 14 32.96 21.57 12.05
C VAL A 14 32.51 22.52 13.15
N GLY A 15 33.25 23.61 13.42
CA GLY A 15 32.88 24.61 14.41
C GLY A 15 31.60 25.40 14.05
N ALA A 16 31.34 25.62 12.76
CA ALA A 16 30.14 26.28 12.29
C ALA A 16 28.88 25.39 12.42
N LEU A 17 29.02 24.06 12.32
CA LEU A 17 27.93 23.11 12.48
C LEU A 17 27.47 22.93 13.94
N THR A 18 28.36 23.19 14.92
CA THR A 18 28.00 23.06 16.34
C THR A 18 27.18 24.22 16.91
N THR A 19 27.05 25.33 16.17
CA THR A 19 26.27 26.49 16.60
C THR A 19 24.82 26.49 16.08
N ILE A 20 24.46 25.55 15.19
CA ILE A 20 23.06 25.35 14.80
C ILE A 20 22.40 24.54 15.92
N PRO A 21 21.39 25.08 16.64
CA PRO A 21 20.69 24.31 17.65
C PRO A 21 20.09 23.07 16.97
N LEU A 22 20.45 21.89 17.46
CA LEU A 22 20.00 20.59 16.92
C LEU A 22 18.46 20.51 16.83
N GLN A 23 17.76 21.28 17.68
CA GLN A 23 16.30 21.44 17.68
C GLN A 23 15.73 22.09 16.41
N SER A 24 16.52 22.92 15.68
CA SER A 24 16.03 23.52 14.42
C SER A 24 16.07 22.56 13.23
N LEU A 25 16.70 21.40 13.37
CA LEU A 25 16.77 20.34 12.35
C LEU A 25 15.69 19.27 12.53
N ILE A 26 15.02 19.25 13.68
CA ILE A 26 13.87 18.38 13.90
C ILE A 26 12.63 19.08 13.31
N LYS A 27 12.45 19.00 12.01
CA LYS A 27 11.14 19.24 11.42
C LYS A 27 10.21 18.20 12.06
N ASN A 28 9.23 18.65 12.83
CA ASN A 28 8.11 17.79 13.23
C ASN A 28 7.53 17.21 11.96
N LYS A 29 7.76 15.91 11.73
CA LYS A 29 7.25 15.20 10.56
C LYS A 29 5.77 14.94 10.82
N GLU A 30 4.90 15.73 10.23
CA GLU A 30 3.47 15.48 10.30
C GLU A 30 3.13 14.22 9.49
N PHE A 31 2.56 13.24 10.14
CA PHE A 31 2.11 11.98 9.54
C PHE A 31 0.66 12.08 9.08
N ILE A 32 0.43 12.87 8.02
CA ILE A 32 -0.89 13.01 7.41
C ILE A 32 -1.17 11.82 6.49
N SER A 33 -2.35 11.23 6.59
CA SER A 33 -2.77 10.14 5.71
C SER A 33 -2.68 10.54 4.23
N LYS A 34 -2.17 9.63 3.41
CA LYS A 34 -2.04 9.77 1.95
C LYS A 34 -3.07 8.92 1.20
N ARG A 35 -3.96 8.27 1.91
CA ARG A 35 -5.03 7.49 1.31
C ARG A 35 -5.95 8.39 0.49
N PRO A 36 -6.47 7.92 -0.64
CA PRO A 36 -7.50 8.66 -1.37
C PRO A 36 -8.74 8.86 -0.49
N PRO A 37 -9.49 9.94 -0.69
CA PRO A 37 -10.78 10.13 -0.03
C PRO A 37 -11.72 8.97 -0.35
N VAL A 38 -12.65 8.65 0.55
CA VAL A 38 -13.47 7.43 0.48
C VAL A 38 -14.21 7.29 -0.86
N TYR A 39 -14.64 8.40 -1.44
CA TYR A 39 -15.38 8.41 -2.71
C TYR A 39 -14.51 8.17 -3.96
N GLU A 40 -13.19 8.22 -3.81
CA GLU A 40 -12.22 7.93 -4.89
C GLU A 40 -11.63 6.51 -4.77
N ARG A 41 -11.90 5.81 -3.66
CA ARG A 41 -11.40 4.45 -3.46
C ARG A 41 -12.14 3.47 -4.35
N THR A 42 -11.41 2.57 -4.96
CA THR A 42 -11.96 1.54 -5.85
C THR A 42 -12.77 0.50 -5.08
N PHE A 43 -12.36 0.20 -3.85
CA PHE A 43 -13.09 -0.72 -2.96
C PHE A 43 -12.92 -0.31 -1.49
N THR A 44 -13.96 -0.51 -0.68
CA THR A 44 -13.94 -0.26 0.76
C THR A 44 -14.47 -1.46 1.53
N SER A 45 -13.76 -1.87 2.58
CA SER A 45 -14.13 -2.95 3.50
C SER A 45 -14.24 -2.41 4.92
N SER A 46 -15.37 -2.65 5.57
CA SER A 46 -15.57 -2.24 6.97
C SER A 46 -14.62 -2.96 7.92
N ALA A 47 -14.37 -4.24 7.71
CA ALA A 47 -13.44 -5.02 8.52
C ALA A 47 -12.00 -4.50 8.40
N VAL A 48 -11.58 -4.11 7.20
CA VAL A 48 -10.24 -3.51 6.99
C VAL A 48 -10.13 -2.16 7.69
N GLU A 49 -11.16 -1.30 7.61
CA GLU A 49 -11.15 -0.01 8.30
C GLU A 49 -11.12 -0.17 9.84
N GLU A 50 -11.79 -1.19 10.38
CA GLU A 50 -11.75 -1.50 11.81
C GLU A 50 -10.37 -1.97 12.25
N ILE A 51 -9.72 -2.84 11.49
CA ILE A 51 -8.35 -3.27 11.75
C ILE A 51 -7.38 -2.09 11.74
N ILE A 52 -7.49 -1.18 10.77
CA ILE A 52 -6.65 0.02 10.71
C ILE A 52 -6.83 0.85 11.99
N LYS A 53 -8.06 1.11 12.41
CA LYS A 53 -8.35 1.85 13.66
C LYS A 53 -7.72 1.15 14.87
N LYS A 54 -7.94 -0.17 14.99
CA LYS A 54 -7.40 -0.97 16.10
C LYS A 54 -5.88 -0.94 16.14
N ILE A 55 -5.21 -1.16 15.03
CA ILE A 55 -3.74 -1.22 14.95
C ILE A 55 -3.14 0.16 15.29
N LYS A 56 -3.75 1.25 14.85
CA LYS A 56 -3.32 2.62 15.21
C LYS A 56 -3.36 2.89 16.71
N THR A 57 -4.21 2.21 17.49
CA THR A 57 -4.20 2.35 18.95
C THR A 57 -3.11 1.53 19.65
N VAL A 58 -2.58 0.50 18.97
CA VAL A 58 -1.59 -0.43 19.54
C VAL A 58 -0.16 -0.03 19.17
N ILE A 59 0.05 0.44 17.94
CA ILE A 59 1.37 0.87 17.46
C ILE A 59 1.69 2.24 18.09
N LYS A 60 2.76 2.29 18.90
CA LYS A 60 3.21 3.51 19.57
C LYS A 60 4.06 4.41 18.67
N ASP A 61 4.74 3.83 17.70
CA ASP A 61 5.56 4.56 16.74
C ASP A 61 4.65 5.21 15.69
N GLU A 62 4.65 6.53 15.64
CA GLU A 62 3.76 7.31 14.75
C GLU A 62 4.07 7.06 13.28
N GLU A 63 5.34 6.89 12.90
CA GLU A 63 5.74 6.62 11.51
C GLU A 63 5.27 5.23 11.07
N VAL A 64 5.45 4.22 11.91
CA VAL A 64 4.99 2.84 11.63
C VAL A 64 3.47 2.78 11.57
N SER A 65 2.77 3.48 12.47
CA SER A 65 1.31 3.60 12.47
C SER A 65 0.79 4.23 11.18
N TRP A 66 1.44 5.32 10.75
CA TRP A 66 1.14 6.00 9.49
C TRP A 66 1.42 5.12 8.27
N LEU A 67 2.55 4.40 8.24
CA LEU A 67 2.87 3.45 7.17
C LEU A 67 1.82 2.35 7.07
N PHE A 68 1.40 1.77 8.20
CA PHE A 68 0.36 0.76 8.21
C PHE A 68 -0.96 1.30 7.65
N GLU A 69 -1.41 2.47 8.09
CA GLU A 69 -2.64 3.10 7.61
C GLU A 69 -2.65 3.31 6.10
N ASN A 70 -1.50 3.66 5.51
CA ASN A 70 -1.42 3.97 4.09
C ASN A 70 -1.11 2.75 3.21
N CYS A 71 -0.32 1.80 3.70
CA CYS A 71 0.11 0.64 2.91
C CYS A 71 -0.87 -0.53 3.00
N TYR A 72 -1.42 -0.80 4.19
CA TYR A 72 -2.29 -1.96 4.39
C TYR A 72 -3.52 -1.97 3.48
N PRO A 73 -4.30 -0.88 3.34
CA PRO A 73 -5.47 -0.85 2.48
C PRO A 73 -5.18 -0.50 1.01
N ASN A 74 -3.92 -0.23 0.64
CA ASN A 74 -3.59 0.37 -0.66
C ASN A 74 -4.14 -0.42 -1.86
N THR A 75 -4.08 -1.75 -1.83
CA THR A 75 -4.65 -2.60 -2.88
C THR A 75 -6.14 -2.33 -3.06
N LEU A 76 -6.90 -2.31 -1.96
CA LEU A 76 -8.34 -2.05 -2.00
C LEU A 76 -8.65 -0.61 -2.42
N ASP A 77 -7.84 0.34 -1.96
CA ASP A 77 -8.07 1.75 -2.23
C ASP A 77 -7.82 2.13 -3.71
N THR A 78 -6.90 1.41 -4.43
CA THR A 78 -6.36 1.95 -5.69
C THR A 78 -6.26 0.97 -6.86
N THR A 79 -6.22 -0.35 -6.63
CA THR A 79 -5.86 -1.32 -7.69
C THR A 79 -6.95 -2.34 -8.01
N VAL A 80 -7.99 -2.39 -7.22
CA VAL A 80 -9.11 -3.34 -7.38
C VAL A 80 -10.13 -2.80 -8.36
N ASP A 81 -10.54 -3.64 -9.31
CA ASP A 81 -11.73 -3.43 -10.12
C ASP A 81 -12.68 -4.61 -9.86
N PHE A 82 -13.75 -4.34 -9.10
CA PHE A 82 -14.71 -5.33 -8.67
C PHE A 82 -16.05 -5.11 -9.35
N GLU A 83 -16.56 -6.13 -10.01
CA GLU A 83 -17.84 -6.09 -10.72
C GLU A 83 -18.58 -7.43 -10.65
N TYR A 84 -19.75 -7.47 -11.25
CA TYR A 84 -20.50 -8.71 -11.48
C TYR A 84 -20.60 -8.98 -12.98
N ILE A 85 -20.11 -10.15 -13.43
CA ILE A 85 -20.24 -10.62 -14.81
C ILE A 85 -21.16 -11.84 -14.78
N ASP A 86 -22.26 -11.79 -15.53
CA ASP A 86 -23.30 -12.85 -15.56
C ASP A 86 -23.78 -13.26 -14.16
N GLY A 87 -23.95 -12.29 -13.26
CA GLY A 87 -24.40 -12.50 -11.89
C GLY A 87 -23.37 -13.14 -10.95
N LYS A 88 -22.13 -13.34 -11.39
CA LYS A 88 -21.02 -13.87 -10.58
C LYS A 88 -20.03 -12.75 -10.27
N PRO A 89 -19.49 -12.71 -9.03
CA PRO A 89 -18.45 -11.73 -8.71
C PRO A 89 -17.22 -11.98 -9.56
N ASP A 90 -16.62 -10.92 -10.02
CA ASP A 90 -15.39 -10.88 -10.80
C ASP A 90 -14.49 -9.77 -10.25
N THR A 91 -13.22 -10.04 -10.02
CA THR A 91 -12.27 -9.06 -9.48
C THR A 91 -11.00 -9.08 -10.28
N PHE A 92 -10.71 -7.96 -10.92
CA PHE A 92 -9.45 -7.72 -11.59
C PHE A 92 -8.57 -6.84 -10.70
N ILE A 93 -7.30 -7.17 -10.54
CA ILE A 93 -6.36 -6.42 -9.69
C ILE A 93 -5.10 -6.14 -10.47
N ILE A 94 -4.84 -4.87 -10.72
CA ILE A 94 -3.59 -4.43 -11.36
C ILE A 94 -2.44 -4.42 -10.35
N THR A 95 -1.20 -4.43 -10.84
CA THR A 95 -0.01 -4.28 -9.96
C THR A 95 0.13 -2.88 -9.37
N GLY A 96 -0.44 -1.87 -10.03
CA GLY A 96 -0.49 -0.48 -9.58
C GLY A 96 0.18 0.48 -10.57
N ASP A 97 1.32 0.13 -11.12
CA ASP A 97 2.06 0.89 -12.14
C ASP A 97 1.85 0.35 -13.56
N ILE A 98 1.37 -0.88 -13.68
CA ILE A 98 1.06 -1.54 -14.95
C ILE A 98 -0.40 -1.95 -14.94
N ASP A 99 -1.13 -1.58 -15.99
CA ASP A 99 -2.56 -1.89 -16.18
C ASP A 99 -2.74 -3.33 -16.65
N ALA A 100 -2.23 -4.26 -15.86
CA ALA A 100 -2.34 -5.70 -16.09
C ALA A 100 -2.35 -6.46 -14.77
N MET A 101 -2.94 -7.65 -14.78
CA MET A 101 -3.01 -8.55 -13.63
C MET A 101 -2.06 -9.73 -13.80
N TRP A 102 -1.16 -9.92 -12.83
CA TRP A 102 -0.41 -11.16 -12.63
C TRP A 102 -1.13 -12.04 -11.60
N LEU A 103 -1.25 -13.33 -11.88
CA LEU A 103 -1.99 -14.26 -10.98
C LEU A 103 -1.33 -14.35 -9.60
N ARG A 104 0.00 -14.46 -9.55
CA ARG A 104 0.75 -14.51 -8.29
C ARG A 104 0.62 -13.20 -7.52
N ASP A 105 0.80 -12.08 -8.18
CA ASP A 105 0.83 -10.76 -7.55
C ASP A 105 -0.56 -10.40 -7.01
N SER A 106 -1.62 -10.60 -7.79
CA SER A 106 -3.00 -10.37 -7.36
C SER A 106 -3.40 -11.25 -6.17
N THR A 107 -2.90 -12.49 -6.11
CA THR A 107 -3.07 -13.35 -4.93
C THR A 107 -2.38 -12.76 -3.70
N ALA A 108 -1.11 -12.35 -3.84
CA ALA A 108 -0.33 -11.78 -2.75
C ALA A 108 -0.93 -10.46 -2.24
N GLN A 109 -1.48 -9.64 -3.14
CA GLN A 109 -2.12 -8.36 -2.81
C GLN A 109 -3.37 -8.52 -1.93
N VAL A 110 -4.14 -9.61 -2.06
CA VAL A 110 -5.32 -9.86 -1.22
C VAL A 110 -5.04 -10.74 0.00
N TRP A 111 -3.91 -11.42 0.02
CA TRP A 111 -3.54 -12.34 1.11
C TRP A 111 -3.68 -11.75 2.50
N PRO A 112 -3.28 -10.48 2.75
CA PRO A 112 -3.40 -9.86 4.08
C PRO A 112 -4.83 -9.72 4.58
N TYR A 113 -5.82 -9.75 3.70
CA TYR A 113 -7.23 -9.58 4.04
C TYR A 113 -7.97 -10.90 4.29
N LEU A 114 -7.39 -12.06 3.95
CA LEU A 114 -8.03 -13.36 4.11
C LEU A 114 -8.54 -13.63 5.54
N PRO A 115 -7.84 -13.24 6.61
CA PRO A 115 -8.35 -13.42 7.97
C PRO A 115 -9.68 -12.69 8.25
N LEU A 116 -10.02 -11.66 7.46
CA LEU A 116 -11.18 -10.78 7.65
C LEU A 116 -12.40 -11.16 6.81
N ILE A 117 -12.29 -12.13 5.90
CA ILE A 117 -13.36 -12.47 4.96
C ILE A 117 -14.66 -12.97 5.62
N ASN A 118 -14.57 -13.50 6.82
CA ASN A 118 -15.75 -13.94 7.58
C ASN A 118 -16.45 -12.78 8.30
N GLU A 119 -15.82 -11.63 8.40
CA GLU A 119 -16.32 -10.44 9.08
C GLU A 119 -16.92 -9.41 8.09
N ASP A 120 -16.66 -9.59 6.79
CA ASP A 120 -17.10 -8.65 5.74
C ASP A 120 -17.52 -9.40 4.47
N GLU A 121 -18.82 -9.46 4.22
CA GLU A 121 -19.40 -10.13 3.05
C GLU A 121 -18.94 -9.52 1.72
N LYS A 122 -18.70 -8.20 1.68
CA LYS A 122 -18.17 -7.54 0.47
C LYS A 122 -16.76 -8.03 0.16
N LEU A 123 -15.92 -8.11 1.20
CA LEU A 123 -14.55 -8.62 1.08
C LEU A 123 -14.53 -10.10 0.65
N GLN A 124 -15.45 -10.90 1.20
CA GLN A 124 -15.61 -12.30 0.76
C GLN A 124 -15.97 -12.39 -0.72
N LYS A 125 -16.88 -11.53 -1.20
CA LYS A 125 -17.29 -11.46 -2.62
C LYS A 125 -16.11 -11.02 -3.51
N LEU A 126 -15.29 -10.06 -3.05
CA LEU A 126 -14.09 -9.64 -3.74
C LEU A 126 -13.11 -10.81 -3.92
N VAL A 127 -12.80 -11.54 -2.87
CA VAL A 127 -11.89 -12.70 -2.92
C VAL A 127 -12.45 -13.79 -3.83
N LYS A 128 -13.75 -14.08 -3.74
CA LYS A 128 -14.42 -15.02 -4.65
C LYS A 128 -14.34 -14.56 -6.11
N GLY A 129 -14.51 -13.25 -6.34
CA GLY A 129 -14.36 -12.64 -7.66
C GLY A 129 -12.94 -12.82 -8.22
N LEU A 130 -11.91 -12.64 -7.38
CA LEU A 130 -10.53 -12.86 -7.80
C LEU A 130 -10.28 -14.33 -8.21
N ILE A 131 -10.78 -15.30 -7.44
CA ILE A 131 -10.70 -16.72 -7.80
C ILE A 131 -11.36 -16.99 -9.15
N ASN A 132 -12.55 -16.40 -9.38
CA ASN A 132 -13.26 -16.54 -10.66
C ASN A 132 -12.44 -15.96 -11.82
N ARG A 133 -11.89 -14.75 -11.64
CA ARG A 133 -11.04 -14.09 -12.66
C ARG A 133 -9.78 -14.89 -12.95
N GLN A 134 -9.06 -15.31 -11.92
CA GLN A 134 -7.85 -16.12 -12.08
C GLN A 134 -8.14 -17.43 -12.79
N THR A 135 -9.27 -18.08 -12.49
CA THR A 135 -9.71 -19.31 -13.18
C THR A 135 -9.93 -19.04 -14.67
N LYS A 136 -10.61 -17.93 -15.04
CA LYS A 136 -10.78 -17.54 -16.44
C LYS A 136 -9.42 -17.32 -17.14
N CYS A 137 -8.51 -16.62 -16.49
CA CYS A 137 -7.16 -16.36 -17.02
C CYS A 137 -6.39 -17.65 -17.31
N ILE A 138 -6.42 -18.60 -16.37
CA ILE A 138 -5.75 -19.91 -16.52
C ILE A 138 -6.37 -20.70 -17.67
N LEU A 139 -7.69 -20.67 -17.83
CA LEU A 139 -8.39 -21.36 -18.92
C LEU A 139 -8.14 -20.69 -20.28
N LEU A 140 -7.89 -19.38 -20.29
CA LEU A 140 -7.57 -18.64 -21.52
C LEU A 140 -6.16 -18.96 -22.01
N ASP A 141 -5.16 -18.80 -21.14
CA ASP A 141 -3.77 -19.12 -21.43
C ASP A 141 -2.99 -19.40 -20.12
N PRO A 142 -2.73 -20.69 -19.80
CA PRO A 142 -2.01 -21.07 -18.59
C PRO A 142 -0.52 -20.68 -18.58
N TYR A 143 0.02 -20.26 -19.72
CA TYR A 143 1.42 -19.87 -19.89
C TYR A 143 1.61 -18.37 -19.99
N ALA A 144 0.53 -17.58 -20.05
CA ALA A 144 0.62 -16.13 -20.09
C ALA A 144 1.24 -15.57 -18.80
N ASN A 145 2.12 -14.59 -18.97
CA ASN A 145 2.78 -13.93 -17.82
C ASN A 145 1.85 -12.96 -17.10
N ALA A 146 0.96 -12.28 -17.83
CA ALA A 146 0.00 -11.32 -17.31
C ALA A 146 -1.23 -11.25 -18.22
N PHE A 147 -2.30 -10.66 -17.71
CA PHE A 147 -3.57 -10.50 -18.41
C PHE A 147 -4.04 -9.05 -18.32
N TYR A 148 -4.57 -8.55 -19.42
CA TYR A 148 -5.37 -7.33 -19.43
C TYR A 148 -6.82 -7.64 -19.03
N LYS A 149 -7.58 -6.62 -18.69
CA LYS A 149 -8.97 -6.82 -18.24
C LYS A 149 -9.87 -7.30 -19.36
N ASP A 150 -9.67 -6.79 -20.60
CA ASP A 150 -10.44 -7.03 -21.84
C ASP A 150 -9.60 -7.75 -22.88
#